data_b356913da9db9b4b3e3e1020f0b49ce2
#
_entry.id   b356913da9db9b4b3e3e1020f0b49ce2
#
_cell.length_a   1.000
_cell.length_b   1.000
_cell.length_c   1.000
_cell.angle_alpha   90.00
_cell.angle_beta   90.00
_cell.angle_gamma   90.00
#
_symmetry.space_group_name_H-M   'P 1'
#
loop_
_entity.id
_entity.type
_entity.pdbx_description
1 polymer ?
#
loop_
_entity_poly.entity_id
_entity_poly.type
_entity_poly.pdbx_seq_one_letter_code
_entity_poly.pdbx_strand_id
1 'polypeptide(L)'
;MKRYGDGIPNKVLREIFPRRINRSLAAEQIYTHIKRTILSGKLKKGQRLFQGKIGQDFGVNSVTVAIAFSKLKKHRLVIVKRGVGSFVA
;
A
#
# COMPACT_ATOMS: atom_id res chain seq x y z
N MET A 1 1.79 -8.28 -15.74
CA MET A 1 1.22 -7.03 -15.22
C MET A 1 2.33 -6.04 -14.90
N LYS A 2 2.15 -4.82 -15.30
CA LYS A 2 3.14 -3.80 -15.01
C LYS A 2 3.03 -3.33 -13.57
N ARG A 3 4.17 -3.20 -12.90
CA ARG A 3 4.21 -2.64 -11.56
C ARG A 3 3.93 -1.14 -11.62
N TYR A 4 3.62 -0.55 -10.48
CA TYR A 4 3.44 0.88 -10.37
C TYR A 4 4.66 1.61 -10.92
N GLY A 5 4.45 2.47 -11.89
CA GLY A 5 5.51 3.22 -12.55
C GLY A 5 6.17 2.53 -13.74
N ASP A 6 5.95 1.24 -13.96
CA ASP A 6 6.64 0.51 -15.03
C ASP A 6 6.23 0.94 -16.43
N GLY A 7 5.10 1.44 -16.67
CA GLY A 7 4.68 1.92 -17.99
C GLY A 7 4.89 3.41 -18.17
N ILE A 8 5.47 4.09 -17.19
CA ILE A 8 5.61 5.54 -17.18
C ILE A 8 7.06 5.90 -17.44
N PRO A 9 7.36 6.76 -18.45
CA PRO A 9 8.74 7.22 -18.68
C PRO A 9 9.31 7.91 -17.44
N ASN A 10 10.60 7.74 -17.21
CA ASN A 10 11.29 8.35 -16.07
C ASN A 10 11.07 9.86 -16.00
N LYS A 11 11.03 10.52 -17.15
CA LYS A 11 10.76 11.95 -17.22
C LYS A 11 9.43 12.31 -16.60
N VAL A 12 8.39 11.53 -16.89
CA VAL A 12 7.06 11.77 -16.36
C VAL A 12 7.01 11.47 -14.87
N LEU A 13 7.69 10.42 -14.43
CA LEU A 13 7.79 10.11 -13.01
C LEU A 13 8.42 11.25 -12.22
N ARG A 14 9.44 11.90 -12.78
CA ARG A 14 10.08 13.05 -12.12
C ARG A 14 9.17 14.27 -12.05
N GLU A 15 8.25 14.41 -12.98
CA GLU A 15 7.28 15.49 -12.96
C GLU A 15 6.17 15.24 -11.94
N ILE A 16 5.71 13.97 -11.86
CA ILE A 16 4.65 13.57 -10.93
C ILE A 16 5.19 13.44 -9.52
N PHE A 17 6.37 12.83 -9.39
CA PHE A 17 7.02 12.64 -8.11
C PHE A 17 8.28 13.49 -8.07
N PRO A 18 8.42 14.38 -7.09
CA PRO A 18 9.64 15.14 -6.93
C PRO A 18 10.85 14.21 -6.82
N ARG A 19 12.02 14.74 -7.08
CA ARG A 19 13.31 14.04 -7.11
C ARG A 19 13.52 13.02 -6.01
N ARG A 20 12.91 13.25 -4.86
CA ARG A 20 12.88 12.31 -3.75
C ARG A 20 11.46 11.84 -3.60
N ILE A 21 11.22 10.60 -3.96
CA ILE A 21 9.93 9.99 -3.65
C ILE A 21 9.85 9.94 -2.14
N ASN A 22 8.98 10.75 -1.60
CA ASN A 22 8.73 10.77 -0.18
C ASN A 22 8.05 9.45 0.19
N ARG A 23 8.62 8.74 1.17
CA ARG A 23 8.02 7.50 1.69
C ARG A 23 6.59 7.73 2.14
N SER A 24 6.31 8.90 2.71
CA SER A 24 4.96 9.26 3.15
C SER A 24 3.99 9.33 1.98
N LEU A 25 4.43 9.85 0.83
CA LEU A 25 3.58 9.92 -0.36
C LEU A 25 3.28 8.53 -0.92
N ALA A 26 4.29 7.68 -1.01
CA ALA A 26 4.10 6.31 -1.48
C ALA A 26 3.20 5.53 -0.51
N ALA A 27 3.41 5.70 0.79
CA ALA A 27 2.58 5.07 1.81
C ALA A 27 1.13 5.54 1.72
N GLU A 28 0.91 6.83 1.46
CA GLU A 28 -0.45 7.38 1.28
C GLU A 28 -1.15 6.75 0.07
N GLN A 29 -0.43 6.52 -1.00
CA GLN A 29 -1.00 5.88 -2.19
C GLN A 29 -1.42 4.44 -1.90
N ILE A 30 -0.59 3.70 -1.17
CA ILE A 30 -0.93 2.34 -0.74
C ILE A 30 -2.13 2.36 0.19
N TYR A 31 -2.12 3.23 1.18
CA TYR A 31 -3.23 3.39 2.11
C TYR A 31 -4.55 3.67 1.37
N THR A 32 -4.53 4.64 0.48
CA THR A 32 -5.72 5.04 -0.27
C THR A 32 -6.23 3.89 -1.14
N HIS A 33 -5.32 3.18 -1.80
CA HIS A 33 -5.70 2.05 -2.65
C HIS A 33 -6.36 0.94 -1.85
N ILE A 34 -5.76 0.54 -0.74
CA ILE A 34 -6.31 -0.53 0.11
C ILE A 34 -7.64 -0.09 0.72
N LYS A 35 -7.72 1.14 1.21
CA LYS A 35 -8.95 1.68 1.75
C LYS A 35 -10.10 1.61 0.74
N ARG A 36 -9.86 2.05 -0.49
CA ARG A 36 -10.85 1.98 -1.56
C ARG A 36 -11.27 0.55 -1.85
N THR A 37 -10.32 -0.36 -1.87
CA THR A 37 -10.59 -1.77 -2.15
C THR A 37 -11.42 -2.41 -1.04
N ILE A 38 -11.19 -2.03 0.21
CA ILE A 38 -11.99 -2.48 1.34
C ILE A 38 -13.41 -1.89 1.25
N LEU A 39 -13.52 -0.59 1.03
CA LEU A 39 -14.82 0.09 0.98
C LEU A 39 -15.67 -0.34 -0.21
N SER A 40 -15.04 -0.74 -1.31
CA SER A 40 -15.75 -1.26 -2.48
C SER A 40 -16.25 -2.69 -2.32
N GLY A 41 -15.84 -3.38 -1.26
CA GLY A 41 -16.21 -4.75 -1.01
C GLY A 41 -15.35 -5.80 -1.73
N LYS A 42 -14.34 -5.37 -2.48
CA LYS A 42 -13.42 -6.32 -3.16
C LYS A 42 -12.56 -7.07 -2.16
N LEU A 43 -12.19 -6.42 -1.07
CA LEU A 43 -11.54 -7.07 0.06
C LEU A 43 -12.59 -7.27 1.14
N LYS A 44 -12.76 -8.51 1.56
CA LYS A 44 -13.79 -8.88 2.54
C LYS A 44 -13.25 -8.83 3.96
N LYS A 45 -14.14 -8.61 4.92
CA LYS A 45 -13.82 -8.67 6.33
C LYS A 45 -13.15 -10.01 6.66
N GLY A 46 -12.04 -9.96 7.38
CA GLY A 46 -11.28 -11.13 7.76
C GLY A 46 -10.31 -11.64 6.71
N GLN A 47 -10.33 -11.10 5.51
CA GLN A 47 -9.41 -11.50 4.45
C GLN A 47 -7.98 -11.12 4.82
N ARG A 48 -7.05 -12.04 4.61
CA ARG A 48 -5.64 -11.80 4.90
C ARG A 48 -5.00 -10.91 3.83
N LEU A 49 -4.17 -10.00 4.28
CA LEU A 49 -3.39 -9.11 3.43
C LEU A 49 -1.91 -9.42 3.61
N PHE A 50 -1.20 -9.57 2.50
CA PHE A 50 0.23 -9.91 2.51
C PHE A 50 1.04 -8.65 2.20
N GLN A 51 1.66 -8.08 3.22
CA GLN A 51 2.43 -6.85 3.08
C GLN A 51 3.58 -7.00 2.09
N GLY A 52 4.28 -8.13 2.10
CA GLY A 52 5.37 -8.38 1.16
C GLY A 52 4.91 -8.36 -0.30
N LYS A 53 3.77 -8.96 -0.58
CA LYS A 53 3.20 -8.97 -1.92
C LYS A 53 2.78 -7.56 -2.35
N ILE A 54 2.17 -6.82 -1.45
CA ILE A 54 1.77 -5.43 -1.71
C ILE A 54 2.99 -4.58 -2.03
N GLY A 55 4.08 -4.74 -1.27
CA GLY A 55 5.33 -4.06 -1.57
C GLY A 55 5.87 -4.38 -2.95
N GLN A 56 5.81 -5.64 -3.35
CA GLN A 56 6.22 -6.05 -4.69
C GLN A 56 5.33 -5.44 -5.78
N ASP A 57 4.03 -5.48 -5.57
CA ASP A 57 3.06 -4.97 -6.54
C ASP A 57 3.20 -3.46 -6.76
N PHE A 58 3.50 -2.72 -5.70
CA PHE A 58 3.70 -1.28 -5.78
C PHE A 58 5.15 -0.88 -6.06
N GLY A 59 6.08 -1.82 -6.04
CA GLY A 59 7.49 -1.53 -6.25
C GLY A 59 8.12 -0.71 -5.12
N VAL A 60 7.69 -0.92 -3.89
CA VAL A 60 8.19 -0.19 -2.72
C VAL A 60 8.76 -1.16 -1.69
N ASN A 61 9.56 -0.63 -0.77
CA ASN A 61 10.16 -1.46 0.28
C ASN A 61 9.17 -1.73 1.43
N SER A 62 9.57 -2.65 2.32
CA SER A 62 8.74 -3.06 3.43
C SER A 62 8.44 -1.94 4.42
N VAL A 63 9.35 -1.00 4.57
CA VAL A 63 9.16 0.15 5.48
C VAL A 63 8.00 1.02 5.01
N THR A 64 7.93 1.28 3.71
CA THR A 64 6.84 2.08 3.13
C THR A 64 5.50 1.37 3.32
N VAL A 65 5.46 0.06 3.09
CA VAL A 65 4.24 -0.73 3.32
C VAL A 65 3.83 -0.70 4.78
N ALA A 66 4.80 -0.83 5.69
CA ALA A 66 4.54 -0.78 7.13
C ALA A 66 3.92 0.55 7.56
N ILE A 67 4.38 1.66 6.99
CA ILE A 67 3.80 2.98 7.26
C ILE A 67 2.33 3.02 6.84
N ALA A 68 2.03 2.52 5.64
CA ALA A 68 0.66 2.46 5.14
C ALA A 68 -0.23 1.60 6.04
N PHE A 69 0.26 0.44 6.46
CA PHE A 69 -0.49 -0.46 7.33
C PHE A 69 -0.68 0.10 8.74
N SER A 70 0.29 0.86 9.25
CA SER A 70 0.12 1.56 10.52
C SER A 70 -1.05 2.53 10.46
N LYS A 71 -1.20 3.23 9.34
CA LYS A 71 -2.32 4.15 9.13
C LYS A 71 -3.64 3.41 8.98
N LEU A 72 -3.65 2.32 8.21
CA LEU A 72 -4.84 1.47 8.06
C LEU A 72 -5.29 0.92 9.42
N LYS A 73 -4.36 0.47 10.24
CA LYS A 73 -4.64 -0.01 11.58
C LYS A 73 -5.23 1.10 12.46
N LYS A 74 -4.64 2.29 12.41
CA LYS A 74 -5.12 3.45 13.16
C LYS A 74 -6.55 3.81 12.81
N HIS A 75 -6.91 3.68 11.54
CA HIS A 75 -8.27 3.95 11.07
C HIS A 75 -9.19 2.72 11.14
N ARG A 76 -8.74 1.66 11.78
CA ARG A 76 -9.52 0.44 12.00
C ARG A 76 -9.97 -0.24 10.70
N LEU A 77 -9.19 -0.09 9.66
CA LEU A 77 -9.45 -0.75 8.37
C LEU A 77 -8.77 -2.13 8.29
N VAL A 78 -7.70 -2.31 9.05
CA VAL A 78 -7.02 -3.60 9.15
C VAL A 78 -6.72 -3.93 10.61
N ILE A 79 -6.57 -5.22 10.87
CA ILE A 79 -6.12 -5.75 12.15
C ILE A 79 -4.79 -6.42 11.91
N VAL A 80 -3.79 -6.10 12.73
CA VAL A 80 -2.49 -6.77 12.67
C VAL A 80 -2.38 -7.71 13.85
N LYS A 81 -2.27 -9.00 13.57
CA LYS A 81 -2.05 -10.03 14.58
C LYS A 81 -0.59 -10.42 14.59
N ARG A 82 0.09 -10.11 15.67
CA ARG A 82 1.51 -10.34 15.81
C ARG A 82 1.85 -11.82 15.60
N GLY A 83 2.81 -12.08 14.72
CA GLY A 83 3.23 -13.44 14.39
C GLY A 83 2.26 -14.21 13.50
N VAL A 84 1.12 -13.63 13.16
CA VAL A 84 0.10 -14.28 12.33
C VAL A 84 -0.06 -13.55 10.99
N GLY A 85 -0.33 -12.26 11.01
CA GLY A 85 -0.47 -11.49 9.78
C GLY A 85 -1.41 -10.30 9.92
N SER A 86 -1.74 -9.72 8.78
CA SER A 86 -2.64 -8.58 8.66
C SER A 86 -3.94 -9.02 8.01
N PHE A 87 -5.05 -8.53 8.52
CA PHE A 87 -6.38 -8.92 8.06
C PHE A 87 -7.27 -7.70 7.91
N VAL A 88 -8.20 -7.78 6.99
CA VAL A 88 -9.24 -6.75 6.86
C VAL A 88 -10.13 -6.78 8.12
N ALA A 89 -10.29 -5.61 8.71
CA ALA A 89 -11.06 -5.48 9.94
C ALA A 89 -12.56 -5.68 9.72
#